data_3bf965e535ddb0960b8acd6ac29e4a1f
#
_entry.id   3bf965e535ddb0960b8acd6ac29e4a1f
#
_cell.length_a   1.000
_cell.length_b   1.000
_cell.length_c   1.000
_cell.angle_alpha   90.00
_cell.angle_beta   90.00
_cell.angle_gamma   90.00
#
_symmetry.space_group_name_H-M   'P 1'
#
loop_
_entity.id
_entity.type
_entity.pdbx_description
1 polymer ?
#
loop_
_entity_poly.entity_id
_entity_poly.type
_entity_poly.pdbx_seq_one_letter_code
_entity_poly.pdbx_strand_id
1 'polypeptide(L)'
;LDSLLNKNEQLKPLLSRAKELNIQIIYTRIDRDENNIPTFTDYTYQLNHNYFYPASTVKMPIAFLALEKLQELSKHRIDKSTTMITDSSYPKQTMVLTHPSAQNGNPTIEHYIKQIFLVSDNNAFNRLYEFLGQEYIQKAFAKKGYKDVAIRHRLETILNEEQNKATNAISFLDTSGKLLYQQP
;
A
#
# COMPACT_ATOMS: atom_id res chain seq x y z
N LEU A 1 -17.00 4.37 -23.53
CA LEU A 1 -15.57 4.63 -23.54
C LEU A 1 -14.96 4.20 -24.87
N ASP A 2 -15.26 2.98 -25.38
CA ASP A 2 -14.77 2.46 -26.67
C ASP A 2 -14.96 3.43 -27.84
N SER A 3 -16.15 4.02 -27.98
CA SER A 3 -16.44 4.98 -29.04
C SER A 3 -15.54 6.23 -28.97
N LEU A 4 -15.24 6.71 -27.77
CA LEU A 4 -14.36 7.88 -27.59
C LEU A 4 -12.90 7.55 -27.91
N LEU A 5 -12.42 6.42 -27.43
CA LEU A 5 -11.06 5.95 -27.67
C LEU A 5 -10.81 5.74 -29.16
N ASN A 6 -11.73 5.06 -29.86
CA ASN A 6 -11.60 4.76 -31.30
C ASN A 6 -11.72 5.98 -32.21
N LYS A 7 -12.30 7.09 -31.76
CA LYS A 7 -12.36 8.35 -32.51
C LYS A 7 -11.03 9.12 -32.48
N ASN A 8 -10.13 8.80 -31.57
CA ASN A 8 -8.85 9.49 -31.44
C ASN A 8 -7.78 8.79 -32.29
N GLU A 9 -7.38 9.44 -33.41
CA GLU A 9 -6.38 8.90 -34.34
C GLU A 9 -5.02 8.62 -33.68
N GLN A 10 -4.62 9.43 -32.68
CA GLN A 10 -3.35 9.27 -31.97
C GLN A 10 -3.32 8.01 -31.09
N LEU A 11 -4.48 7.52 -30.65
CA LEU A 11 -4.59 6.32 -29.82
C LEU A 11 -4.68 5.03 -30.64
N LYS A 12 -5.02 5.10 -31.94
CA LYS A 12 -5.19 3.90 -32.78
C LYS A 12 -3.99 2.94 -32.77
N PRO A 13 -2.72 3.40 -32.87
CA PRO A 13 -1.58 2.48 -32.80
C PRO A 13 -1.46 1.73 -31.47
N LEU A 14 -1.85 2.36 -30.36
CA LEU A 14 -1.86 1.73 -29.04
C LEU A 14 -3.04 0.76 -28.89
N LEU A 15 -4.23 1.18 -29.33
CA LEU A 15 -5.45 0.37 -29.22
C LEU A 15 -5.40 -0.87 -30.10
N SER A 16 -4.76 -0.83 -31.27
CA SER A 16 -4.54 -2.01 -32.12
C SER A 16 -3.67 -3.08 -31.43
N ARG A 17 -2.86 -2.68 -30.46
CA ARG A 17 -2.00 -3.56 -29.64
C ARG A 17 -2.51 -3.71 -28.21
N ALA A 18 -3.74 -3.30 -27.91
CA ALA A 18 -4.25 -3.23 -26.54
C ALA A 18 -4.19 -4.59 -25.82
N LYS A 19 -4.46 -5.70 -26.52
CA LYS A 19 -4.36 -7.04 -25.96
C LYS A 19 -2.91 -7.45 -25.67
N GLU A 20 -1.99 -7.18 -26.59
CA GLU A 20 -0.55 -7.44 -26.43
C GLU A 20 0.04 -6.64 -25.26
N LEU A 21 -0.34 -5.37 -25.15
CA LEU A 21 0.13 -4.45 -24.12
C LEU A 21 -0.65 -4.58 -22.79
N ASN A 22 -1.64 -5.47 -22.74
CA ASN A 22 -2.55 -5.64 -21.58
C ASN A 22 -3.17 -4.31 -21.12
N ILE A 23 -3.61 -3.47 -22.08
CA ILE A 23 -4.23 -2.18 -21.77
C ILE A 23 -5.63 -2.42 -21.20
N GLN A 24 -5.83 -1.95 -19.97
CA GLN A 24 -7.10 -1.95 -19.27
C GLN A 24 -7.38 -0.55 -18.75
N ILE A 25 -8.59 -0.03 -18.95
CA ILE A 25 -8.94 1.32 -18.52
C ILE A 25 -10.23 1.29 -17.73
N ILE A 26 -10.23 1.96 -16.59
CA ILE A 26 -11.43 2.32 -15.82
C ILE A 26 -11.48 3.84 -15.78
N TYR A 27 -12.57 4.41 -16.27
CA TYR A 27 -12.87 5.82 -16.13
C TYR A 27 -14.09 5.99 -15.23
N THR A 28 -13.88 6.55 -14.06
CA THR A 28 -14.95 6.81 -13.09
C THR A 28 -15.38 8.26 -13.16
N ARG A 29 -16.64 8.50 -13.53
CA ARG A 29 -17.27 9.83 -13.42
C ARG A 29 -17.85 9.98 -12.01
N ILE A 30 -17.52 11.09 -11.36
CA ILE A 30 -18.01 11.41 -10.02
C ILE A 30 -18.96 12.61 -10.15
N ASP A 31 -20.24 12.34 -10.03
CA ASP A 31 -21.27 13.36 -9.93
C ASP A 31 -21.61 13.61 -8.45
N ARG A 32 -22.07 14.82 -8.11
CA ARG A 32 -22.49 15.14 -6.75
C ARG A 32 -23.87 15.73 -6.77
N ASP A 33 -24.69 15.31 -5.82
CA ASP A 33 -26.01 15.89 -5.62
C ASP A 33 -25.96 17.25 -4.88
N GLU A 34 -27.12 17.84 -4.63
CA GLU A 34 -27.26 19.11 -3.91
C GLU A 34 -26.73 19.07 -2.46
N ASN A 35 -26.62 17.89 -1.86
CA ASN A 35 -26.07 17.66 -0.53
C ASN A 35 -24.58 17.29 -0.58
N ASN A 36 -23.93 17.43 -1.74
CA ASN A 36 -22.53 17.07 -1.98
C ASN A 36 -22.23 15.56 -1.84
N ILE A 37 -23.25 14.69 -1.93
CA ILE A 37 -23.10 13.24 -1.87
C ILE A 37 -22.63 12.73 -3.23
N PRO A 38 -21.49 11.99 -3.30
CA PRO A 38 -20.96 11.53 -4.57
C PRO A 38 -21.72 10.30 -5.11
N THR A 39 -21.96 10.32 -6.43
CA THR A 39 -22.40 9.15 -7.20
C THR A 39 -21.31 8.78 -8.21
N PHE A 40 -20.97 7.51 -8.30
CA PHE A 40 -19.90 7.00 -9.14
C PHE A 40 -20.49 6.24 -10.34
N THR A 41 -20.00 6.54 -11.53
CA THR A 41 -20.37 5.81 -12.76
C THR A 41 -19.10 5.38 -13.47
N ASP A 42 -18.89 4.06 -13.56
CA ASP A 42 -17.69 3.47 -14.17
C ASP A 42 -17.93 3.17 -15.65
N TYR A 43 -16.96 3.53 -16.48
CA TYR A 43 -16.84 3.16 -17.88
C TYR A 43 -15.55 2.40 -18.06
N THR A 44 -15.63 1.18 -18.60
CA THR A 44 -14.48 0.29 -18.72
C THR A 44 -14.11 0.04 -20.18
N TYR A 45 -12.82 -0.22 -20.42
CA TYR A 45 -12.29 -0.68 -21.68
C TYR A 45 -11.39 -1.89 -21.44
N GLN A 46 -11.68 -3.00 -22.12
CA GLN A 46 -10.98 -4.28 -21.99
C GLN A 46 -10.69 -4.72 -20.55
N LEU A 47 -11.50 -4.29 -19.60
CA LEU A 47 -11.43 -4.77 -18.24
C LEU A 47 -11.86 -6.24 -18.24
N ASN A 48 -10.89 -7.12 -18.15
CA ASN A 48 -11.07 -8.55 -18.10
C ASN A 48 -10.44 -9.11 -16.82
N HIS A 49 -10.64 -10.39 -16.56
CA HIS A 49 -10.11 -11.08 -15.39
C HIS A 49 -8.62 -11.47 -15.53
N ASN A 50 -7.89 -10.84 -16.43
CA ASN A 50 -6.45 -11.08 -16.56
C ASN A 50 -5.71 -10.48 -15.39
N TYR A 51 -4.72 -11.21 -14.90
CA TYR A 51 -3.81 -10.72 -13.89
C TYR A 51 -3.06 -9.48 -14.39
N PHE A 52 -3.06 -8.45 -13.57
CA PHE A 52 -2.28 -7.24 -13.78
C PHE A 52 -1.28 -7.08 -12.63
N TYR A 53 0.00 -7.04 -12.95
CA TYR A 53 1.04 -6.76 -11.95
C TYR A 53 1.14 -5.25 -11.70
N PRO A 54 0.76 -4.77 -10.52
CA PRO A 54 0.60 -3.32 -10.27
C PRO A 54 1.92 -2.61 -9.97
N ALA A 55 3.04 -3.31 -9.85
CA ALA A 55 4.36 -2.77 -9.49
C ALA A 55 4.27 -1.81 -8.28
N SER A 56 4.92 -0.64 -8.34
CA SER A 56 4.96 0.32 -7.23
C SER A 56 3.62 0.97 -6.88
N THR A 57 2.56 0.78 -7.68
CA THR A 57 1.24 1.33 -7.32
C THR A 57 0.65 0.67 -6.06
N VAL A 58 1.11 -0.53 -5.68
CA VAL A 58 0.75 -1.19 -4.40
C VAL A 58 1.14 -0.38 -3.17
N LYS A 59 2.09 0.54 -3.29
CA LYS A 59 2.60 1.33 -2.18
C LYS A 59 1.57 2.30 -1.61
N MET A 60 0.76 2.90 -2.48
CA MET A 60 -0.28 3.83 -2.06
C MET A 60 -1.33 3.18 -1.14
N PRO A 61 -1.98 2.07 -1.51
CA PRO A 61 -2.94 1.44 -0.61
C PRO A 61 -2.31 0.93 0.69
N ILE A 62 -1.07 0.47 0.69
CA ILE A 62 -0.38 0.07 1.92
C ILE A 62 -0.16 1.26 2.85
N ALA A 63 0.21 2.44 2.32
CA ALA A 63 0.31 3.65 3.11
C ALA A 63 -1.03 4.05 3.76
N PHE A 64 -2.14 3.95 3.03
CA PHE A 64 -3.48 4.23 3.56
C PHE A 64 -3.91 3.23 4.63
N LEU A 65 -3.67 1.94 4.40
CA LEU A 65 -3.97 0.90 5.39
C LEU A 65 -3.13 1.05 6.66
N ALA A 66 -1.89 1.53 6.56
CA ALA A 66 -1.06 1.80 7.72
C ALA A 66 -1.64 2.92 8.59
N LEU A 67 -2.17 3.99 7.97
CA LEU A 67 -2.87 5.06 8.70
C LEU A 67 -4.19 4.56 9.32
N GLU A 68 -4.94 3.73 8.61
CA GLU A 68 -6.17 3.12 9.13
C GLU A 68 -5.88 2.23 10.37
N LYS A 69 -4.87 1.37 10.28
CA LYS A 69 -4.46 0.53 11.43
C LYS A 69 -3.98 1.37 12.62
N LEU A 70 -3.27 2.47 12.39
CA LEU A 70 -2.92 3.41 13.45
C LEU A 70 -4.16 3.99 14.16
N GLN A 71 -5.20 4.32 13.41
CA GLN A 71 -6.45 4.80 13.98
C GLN A 71 -7.11 3.73 14.86
N GLU A 72 -7.09 2.46 14.45
CA GLU A 72 -7.57 1.33 15.25
C GLU A 72 -6.77 1.15 16.55
N LEU A 73 -5.48 1.49 16.52
CA LEU A 73 -4.56 1.39 17.65
C LEU A 73 -4.47 2.68 18.50
N SER A 74 -5.31 3.67 18.26
CA SER A 74 -5.28 5.00 18.92
C SER A 74 -5.35 4.94 20.44
N LYS A 75 -6.00 3.89 21.02
CA LYS A 75 -6.03 3.66 22.47
C LYS A 75 -4.65 3.47 23.11
N HIS A 76 -3.63 3.11 22.32
CA HIS A 76 -2.25 2.94 22.78
C HIS A 76 -1.46 4.26 22.76
N ARG A 77 -2.09 5.39 22.41
CA ARG A 77 -1.47 6.71 22.30
C ARG A 77 -0.31 6.75 21.29
N ILE A 78 -0.43 5.97 20.24
CA ILE A 78 0.48 5.98 19.08
C ILE A 78 -0.16 6.70 17.91
N ASP A 79 0.66 7.41 17.15
CA ASP A 79 0.27 8.11 15.94
C ASP A 79 1.31 7.95 14.83
N LYS A 80 1.11 8.62 13.71
CA LYS A 80 2.00 8.54 12.55
C LYS A 80 3.42 9.05 12.82
N SER A 81 3.63 9.88 13.86
CA SER A 81 4.91 10.47 14.26
C SER A 81 5.60 9.69 15.38
N THR A 82 4.94 8.68 15.96
CA THR A 82 5.52 7.82 16.99
C THR A 82 6.63 6.95 16.40
N THR A 83 7.76 6.84 17.11
CA THR A 83 8.90 6.01 16.68
C THR A 83 8.48 4.57 16.52
N MET A 84 8.69 4.01 15.33
CA MET A 84 8.38 2.62 15.00
C MET A 84 9.67 1.81 14.83
N ILE A 85 9.93 0.91 15.73
CA ILE A 85 11.04 -0.03 15.66
C ILE A 85 10.59 -1.30 14.95
N THR A 86 11.37 -1.74 13.97
CA THR A 86 11.19 -3.03 13.31
C THR A 86 12.31 -3.96 13.79
N ASP A 87 11.96 -4.98 14.52
CA ASP A 87 12.91 -6.00 14.99
C ASP A 87 12.91 -7.22 14.08
N SER A 88 13.80 -8.17 14.32
CA SER A 88 13.96 -9.41 13.56
C SER A 88 13.67 -10.59 14.48
N SER A 89 12.66 -11.39 14.13
CA SER A 89 12.28 -12.61 14.86
C SER A 89 12.48 -13.87 14.04
N TYR A 90 12.74 -13.74 12.75
CA TYR A 90 12.88 -14.84 11.80
C TYR A 90 14.15 -14.69 10.93
N PRO A 91 14.75 -15.78 10.47
CA PRO A 91 15.85 -15.72 9.52
C PRO A 91 15.48 -14.92 8.25
N LYS A 92 16.40 -14.10 7.77
CA LYS A 92 16.28 -13.20 6.62
C LYS A 92 15.36 -11.98 6.83
N GLN A 93 14.79 -11.77 8.00
CA GLN A 93 14.17 -10.50 8.32
C GLN A 93 15.25 -9.44 8.56
N THR A 94 14.97 -8.21 8.12
CA THR A 94 15.84 -7.05 8.36
C THR A 94 15.32 -6.21 9.52
N MET A 95 16.21 -5.87 10.43
CA MET A 95 15.92 -5.01 11.58
C MET A 95 16.14 -3.53 11.20
N VAL A 96 15.28 -2.64 11.67
CA VAL A 96 15.45 -1.19 11.56
C VAL A 96 15.16 -0.53 12.89
N LEU A 97 16.22 -0.10 13.56
CA LEU A 97 16.16 0.63 14.83
C LEU A 97 16.26 2.15 14.61
N THR A 98 17.05 2.56 13.61
CA THR A 98 17.25 3.95 13.22
C THR A 98 17.25 4.08 11.71
N HIS A 99 16.96 5.30 11.21
CA HIS A 99 17.02 5.57 9.77
C HIS A 99 17.67 6.93 9.51
N PRO A 100 18.74 7.03 8.69
CA PRO A 100 19.53 8.25 8.54
C PRO A 100 18.75 9.43 7.98
N SER A 101 17.70 9.22 7.19
CA SER A 101 16.85 10.28 6.66
C SER A 101 15.62 10.59 7.51
N ALA A 102 15.42 9.87 8.63
CA ALA A 102 14.34 10.15 9.56
C ALA A 102 14.71 11.32 10.50
N GLN A 103 13.72 12.04 10.95
CA GLN A 103 13.94 13.12 11.93
C GLN A 103 14.56 12.55 13.21
N ASN A 104 15.69 13.10 13.64
CA ASN A 104 16.47 12.62 14.78
C ASN A 104 16.87 11.13 14.68
N GLY A 105 16.91 10.58 13.47
CA GLY A 105 17.21 9.16 13.26
C GLY A 105 16.08 8.19 13.60
N ASN A 106 14.93 8.69 14.05
CA ASN A 106 13.82 7.87 14.52
C ASN A 106 12.83 7.57 13.38
N PRO A 107 12.76 6.33 12.87
CA PRO A 107 11.83 5.97 11.84
C PRO A 107 10.39 5.98 12.37
N THR A 108 9.45 6.47 11.56
CA THR A 108 8.03 6.58 11.89
C THR A 108 7.18 6.16 10.70
N ILE A 109 5.90 5.88 10.88
CA ILE A 109 5.00 5.61 9.76
C ILE A 109 4.93 6.80 8.81
N GLU A 110 4.90 8.04 9.33
CA GLU A 110 4.94 9.25 8.49
C GLU A 110 6.21 9.33 7.66
N HIS A 111 7.35 8.98 8.23
CA HIS A 111 8.64 8.94 7.52
C HIS A 111 8.58 7.95 6.34
N TYR A 112 8.12 6.72 6.58
CA TYR A 112 8.00 5.71 5.53
C TYR A 112 7.01 6.10 4.44
N ILE A 113 5.87 6.71 4.81
CA ILE A 113 4.90 7.23 3.83
C ILE A 113 5.54 8.31 2.95
N LYS A 114 6.29 9.25 3.53
CA LYS A 114 7.02 10.28 2.77
C LYS A 114 8.01 9.65 1.79
N GLN A 115 8.79 8.65 2.20
CA GLN A 115 9.72 7.94 1.31
C GLN A 115 9.02 7.20 0.19
N ILE A 116 7.89 6.55 0.46
CA ILE A 116 7.06 5.91 -0.56
C ILE A 116 6.63 6.91 -1.64
N PHE A 117 6.08 8.06 -1.24
CA PHE A 117 5.51 9.00 -2.21
C PHE A 117 6.54 9.91 -2.88
N LEU A 118 7.67 10.21 -2.25
CA LEU A 118 8.69 11.08 -2.82
C LEU A 118 9.66 10.35 -3.75
N VAL A 119 10.09 9.14 -3.35
CA VAL A 119 11.14 8.40 -4.07
C VAL A 119 10.78 6.95 -4.38
N SER A 120 9.54 6.55 -4.12
CA SER A 120 9.07 5.18 -4.36
C SER A 120 9.93 4.12 -3.65
N ASP A 121 10.32 4.38 -2.41
CA ASP A 121 11.22 3.51 -1.65
C ASP A 121 10.60 2.15 -1.34
N ASN A 122 11.32 1.06 -1.67
CA ASN A 122 10.86 -0.31 -1.47
C ASN A 122 11.04 -0.79 -0.02
N ASN A 123 12.09 -0.31 0.66
CA ASN A 123 12.30 -0.65 2.06
C ASN A 123 11.23 -0.01 2.95
N ALA A 124 10.86 1.25 2.68
CA ALA A 124 9.77 1.92 3.37
C ALA A 124 8.43 1.18 3.20
N PHE A 125 8.14 0.71 1.97
CA PHE A 125 6.99 -0.18 1.73
C PHE A 125 7.07 -1.46 2.57
N ASN A 126 8.24 -2.12 2.60
CA ASN A 126 8.42 -3.36 3.35
C ASN A 126 8.15 -3.15 4.85
N ARG A 127 8.59 -2.02 5.44
CA ARG A 127 8.30 -1.71 6.85
C ARG A 127 6.80 -1.54 7.13
N LEU A 128 6.07 -0.88 6.22
CA LEU A 128 4.62 -0.76 6.35
C LEU A 128 3.89 -2.08 6.10
N TYR A 129 4.36 -2.89 5.15
CA TYR A 129 3.85 -4.24 4.92
C TYR A 129 4.01 -5.13 6.17
N GLU A 130 5.16 -5.07 6.83
CA GLU A 130 5.45 -5.82 8.07
C GLU A 130 4.60 -5.34 9.25
N PHE A 131 4.39 -4.03 9.38
CA PHE A 131 3.47 -3.48 10.37
C PHE A 131 2.03 -3.94 10.15
N LEU A 132 1.58 -3.98 8.92
CA LEU A 132 0.22 -4.41 8.58
C LEU A 132 0.04 -5.93 8.74
N GLY A 133 0.94 -6.70 8.19
CA GLY A 133 0.81 -8.13 8.02
C GLY A 133 -0.10 -8.53 6.87
N GLN A 134 0.24 -9.63 6.21
CA GLN A 134 -0.47 -10.10 5.01
C GLN A 134 -1.96 -10.33 5.26
N GLU A 135 -2.31 -10.91 6.42
CA GLU A 135 -3.70 -11.22 6.76
C GLU A 135 -4.54 -9.95 6.94
N TYR A 136 -4.01 -8.94 7.65
CA TYR A 136 -4.70 -7.65 7.81
C TYR A 136 -4.93 -6.98 6.47
N ILE A 137 -3.91 -6.95 5.60
CA ILE A 137 -4.01 -6.36 4.25
C ILE A 137 -5.15 -7.01 3.47
N GLN A 138 -5.20 -8.35 3.41
CA GLN A 138 -6.23 -9.06 2.65
C GLN A 138 -7.63 -8.82 3.23
N LYS A 139 -7.79 -8.87 4.56
CA LYS A 139 -9.07 -8.59 5.23
C LYS A 139 -9.55 -7.16 4.98
N ALA A 140 -8.66 -6.18 5.04
CA ALA A 140 -8.98 -4.78 4.81
C ALA A 140 -9.44 -4.53 3.36
N PHE A 141 -8.76 -5.12 2.37
CA PHE A 141 -9.20 -5.05 0.97
C PHE A 141 -10.58 -5.71 0.77
N ALA A 142 -10.77 -6.92 1.30
CA ALA A 142 -12.04 -7.63 1.18
C ALA A 142 -13.20 -6.84 1.81
N LYS A 143 -12.99 -6.23 2.99
CA LYS A 143 -13.97 -5.38 3.67
C LYS A 143 -14.33 -4.14 2.85
N LYS A 144 -13.40 -3.60 2.08
CA LYS A 144 -13.60 -2.44 1.19
C LYS A 144 -14.15 -2.83 -0.19
N GLY A 145 -14.43 -4.12 -0.45
CA GLY A 145 -14.97 -4.61 -1.72
C GLY A 145 -13.92 -5.00 -2.78
N TYR A 146 -12.62 -4.84 -2.50
CA TYR A 146 -11.54 -5.19 -3.42
C TYR A 146 -11.14 -6.67 -3.26
N LYS A 147 -11.96 -7.58 -3.78
CA LYS A 147 -11.78 -9.04 -3.60
C LYS A 147 -10.66 -9.63 -4.46
N ASP A 148 -10.34 -8.99 -5.58
CA ASP A 148 -9.38 -9.46 -6.58
C ASP A 148 -7.98 -8.83 -6.41
N VAL A 149 -7.75 -8.10 -5.32
CA VAL A 149 -6.46 -7.51 -4.98
C VAL A 149 -5.71 -8.42 -4.00
N ALA A 150 -4.48 -8.78 -4.35
CA ALA A 150 -3.62 -9.59 -3.48
C ALA A 150 -2.22 -8.98 -3.38
N ILE A 151 -1.84 -8.50 -2.19
CA ILE A 151 -0.48 -8.05 -1.87
C ILE A 151 0.11 -9.07 -0.91
N ARG A 152 1.04 -9.91 -1.39
CA ARG A 152 1.49 -11.11 -0.69
C ARG A 152 2.96 -11.15 -0.35
N HIS A 153 3.75 -10.18 -0.81
CA HIS A 153 5.20 -10.22 -0.62
C HIS A 153 5.80 -8.83 -0.44
N ARG A 154 6.96 -8.81 0.19
CA ARG A 154 7.85 -7.65 0.24
C ARG A 154 8.42 -7.36 -1.14
N LEU A 155 8.86 -6.14 -1.37
CA LEU A 155 9.51 -5.73 -2.61
C LEU A 155 11.03 -5.88 -2.50
N GLU A 156 11.69 -6.21 -3.62
CA GLU A 156 13.16 -6.38 -3.71
C GLU A 156 13.75 -7.34 -2.67
N THR A 157 13.00 -8.35 -2.28
CA THR A 157 13.48 -9.39 -1.36
C THR A 157 13.27 -10.77 -1.96
N ILE A 158 14.26 -11.64 -1.81
CA ILE A 158 14.16 -13.05 -2.23
C ILE A 158 13.68 -13.86 -1.03
N LEU A 159 12.37 -13.92 -0.86
CA LEU A 159 11.69 -14.65 0.22
C LEU A 159 10.65 -15.60 -0.38
N ASN A 160 10.52 -16.78 0.19
CA ASN A 160 9.43 -17.69 -0.15
C ASN A 160 8.09 -17.25 0.48
N GLU A 161 7.01 -17.98 0.22
CA GLU A 161 5.67 -17.61 0.70
C GLU A 161 5.59 -17.58 2.23
N GLU A 162 6.13 -18.58 2.92
CA GLU A 162 6.11 -18.64 4.38
C GLU A 162 6.92 -17.51 5.02
N GLN A 163 8.07 -17.18 4.45
CA GLN A 163 8.89 -16.05 4.91
C GLN A 163 8.19 -14.70 4.69
N ASN A 164 7.39 -14.55 3.63
CA ASN A 164 6.60 -13.35 3.39
C ASN A 164 5.39 -13.24 4.33
N LYS A 165 4.80 -14.35 4.77
CA LYS A 165 3.74 -14.37 5.79
C LYS A 165 4.26 -14.00 7.17
N ALA A 166 5.47 -14.41 7.51
CA ALA A 166 6.10 -14.09 8.78
C ALA A 166 6.50 -12.60 8.81
N THR A 167 5.78 -11.81 9.58
CA THR A 167 6.07 -10.39 9.77
C THR A 167 7.10 -10.17 10.89
N ASN A 168 7.76 -9.02 10.84
CA ASN A 168 8.69 -8.62 11.88
C ASN A 168 7.96 -8.24 13.16
N ALA A 169 8.63 -8.39 14.30
CA ALA A 169 8.16 -7.79 15.55
C ALA A 169 8.22 -6.25 15.43
N ILE A 170 7.11 -5.59 15.71
CA ILE A 170 6.98 -4.13 15.63
C ILE A 170 6.72 -3.55 17.01
N SER A 171 7.51 -2.57 17.41
CA SER A 171 7.36 -1.84 18.67
C SER A 171 7.25 -0.34 18.40
N PHE A 172 6.38 0.32 19.16
CA PHE A 172 6.25 1.78 19.16
C PHE A 172 6.76 2.34 20.48
N LEU A 173 7.64 3.35 20.38
CA LEU A 173 8.30 3.97 21.53
C LEU A 173 7.93 5.45 21.62
N ASP A 174 7.83 5.96 22.84
CA ASP A 174 7.73 7.40 23.05
C ASP A 174 9.10 8.10 22.88
N THR A 175 9.11 9.41 23.04
CA THR A 175 10.33 10.25 22.89
C THR A 175 11.41 9.95 23.95
N SER A 176 11.08 9.28 25.03
CA SER A 176 12.03 8.82 26.05
C SER A 176 12.59 7.42 25.80
N GLY A 177 12.09 6.75 24.74
CA GLY A 177 12.41 5.34 24.42
C GLY A 177 11.58 4.32 25.19
N LYS A 178 10.53 4.74 25.90
CA LYS A 178 9.64 3.84 26.61
C LYS A 178 8.67 3.16 25.65
N LEU A 179 8.46 1.87 25.83
CA LEU A 179 7.50 1.09 25.02
C LEU A 179 6.06 1.55 25.29
N LEU A 180 5.36 1.94 24.22
CA LEU A 180 3.94 2.28 24.21
C LEU A 180 3.07 1.12 23.72
N TYR A 181 3.53 0.42 22.70
CA TYR A 181 2.81 -0.70 22.09
C TYR A 181 3.80 -1.66 21.42
N GLN A 182 3.55 -2.94 21.56
CA GLN A 182 4.24 -3.99 20.82
C GLN A 182 3.19 -4.83 20.10
N GLN A 183 3.40 -5.03 18.81
CA GLN A 183 2.55 -5.90 18.00
C GLN A 183 2.78 -7.36 18.43
N PRO A 184 1.71 -8.12 18.70
CA PRO A 184 1.83 -9.53 19.06
C PRO A 184 2.38 -10.41 17.95
#